data_f9d81f6b91540750a196c51060d907d4
#
_entry.id   f9d81f6b91540750a196c51060d907d4
#
_cell.length_a   1.000
_cell.length_b   1.000
_cell.length_c   1.000
_cell.angle_alpha   90.00
_cell.angle_beta   90.00
_cell.angle_gamma   90.00
#
_symmetry.space_group_name_H-M   'P 1'
#
loop_
_entity.id
_entity.type
_entity.pdbx_description
1 polymer ?
#
loop_
_entity_poly.entity_id
_entity_poly.type
_entity_poly.pdbx_seq_one_letter_code
_entity_poly.pdbx_strand_id
1 'polypeptide(L)'
;KCKPEIGRIALPDGYSLTYAGEDKELAESQREMGVVFAISLSAIFLAMVLQFGSVAKSVSVMITVPLGVIGAFAGIIVFQTNFGFMALLGLVSLAGLVVSHIIVLSDYIEESRAAGMPLRQALVHAGLVRLRPVIVTVLAAVCGLIPLALHGGELWRPLTAVHIVGLTCATLITLVVLPVFYLIFCEKLKWIK
;
A
#
# COMPACT_ATOMS: atom_id res chain seq x y z
N LYS A 1 20.46 -4.42 23.66
CA LYS A 1 21.71 -5.11 24.13
C LYS A 1 21.74 -5.41 25.64
N CYS A 2 20.91 -4.76 26.48
CA CYS A 2 20.89 -4.94 27.94
C CYS A 2 19.98 -6.07 28.47
N LYS A 3 19.11 -6.65 27.65
CA LYS A 3 18.15 -7.71 28.07
C LYS A 3 18.80 -8.96 28.73
N PRO A 4 19.94 -9.50 28.25
CA PRO A 4 20.52 -10.69 28.85
C PRO A 4 21.21 -10.45 30.22
N GLU A 5 21.62 -9.24 30.53
CA GLU A 5 22.27 -8.91 31.82
C GLU A 5 21.24 -8.71 32.94
N ILE A 6 20.08 -8.11 32.61
CA ILE A 6 19.01 -7.86 33.58
C ILE A 6 18.35 -9.18 34.07
N GLY A 7 18.28 -10.21 33.20
CA GLY A 7 17.76 -11.52 33.55
C GLY A 7 18.65 -12.32 34.54
N ARG A 8 19.86 -11.83 34.85
CA ARG A 8 20.80 -12.45 35.80
C ARG A 8 20.72 -11.87 37.23
N ILE A 9 19.91 -10.84 37.43
CA ILE A 9 19.71 -10.23 38.74
C ILE A 9 18.83 -11.15 39.58
N ALA A 10 19.39 -11.73 40.65
CA ALA A 10 18.63 -12.49 41.61
C ALA A 10 17.65 -11.56 42.34
N LEU A 11 16.36 -11.73 42.08
CA LEU A 11 15.30 -10.98 42.76
C LEU A 11 14.95 -11.66 44.09
N PRO A 12 14.69 -10.87 45.15
CA PRO A 12 14.14 -11.41 46.40
C PRO A 12 12.77 -12.01 46.17
N ASP A 13 12.41 -12.99 47.02
CA ASP A 13 11.10 -13.67 46.97
C ASP A 13 9.94 -12.66 47.06
N GLY A 14 9.06 -12.71 46.04
CA GLY A 14 7.90 -11.82 45.95
C GLY A 14 8.01 -10.69 44.93
N TYR A 15 9.18 -10.53 44.26
CA TYR A 15 9.35 -9.55 43.17
C TYR A 15 9.34 -10.24 41.81
N SER A 16 8.53 -9.74 40.89
CA SER A 16 8.52 -10.18 39.50
C SER A 16 9.08 -9.08 38.60
N LEU A 17 10.06 -9.42 37.76
CA LEU A 17 10.59 -8.54 36.75
C LEU A 17 9.63 -8.53 35.57
N THR A 18 8.80 -7.50 35.47
CA THR A 18 7.98 -7.29 34.30
C THR A 18 8.69 -6.27 33.42
N TYR A 19 9.08 -6.67 32.22
CA TYR A 19 9.54 -5.73 31.20
C TYR A 19 8.32 -4.90 30.75
N ALA A 20 7.97 -3.91 31.54
CA ALA A 20 7.01 -2.87 31.19
C ALA A 20 7.78 -1.78 30.45
N GLY A 21 7.88 -1.88 29.15
CA GLY A 21 8.61 -0.94 28.34
C GLY A 21 8.03 -0.88 26.92
N GLU A 22 8.51 0.09 26.20
CA GLU A 22 8.23 0.41 24.80
C GLU A 22 8.07 -0.83 23.89
N ASP A 23 8.80 -1.90 24.16
CA ASP A 23 8.73 -3.17 23.40
C ASP A 23 7.36 -3.89 23.51
N LYS A 24 6.68 -3.84 24.67
CA LYS A 24 5.34 -4.45 24.82
C LYS A 24 4.26 -3.60 24.17
N GLU A 25 4.31 -2.30 24.43
CA GLU A 25 3.38 -1.35 23.81
C GLU A 25 3.52 -1.34 22.28
N LEU A 26 4.76 -1.42 21.77
CA LEU A 26 5.02 -1.56 20.35
C LEU A 26 4.48 -2.89 19.78
N ALA A 27 4.63 -4.00 20.48
CA ALA A 27 4.11 -5.29 20.03
C ALA A 27 2.58 -5.34 20.04
N GLU A 28 1.93 -4.76 21.06
CA GLU A 28 0.47 -4.63 21.11
C GLU A 28 -0.03 -3.71 20.00
N SER A 29 0.59 -2.53 19.83
CA SER A 29 0.27 -1.60 18.75
C SER A 29 0.47 -2.22 17.35
N GLN A 30 1.52 -3.02 17.15
CA GLN A 30 1.73 -3.72 15.88
C GLN A 30 0.64 -4.78 15.62
N ARG A 31 0.19 -5.48 16.66
CA ARG A 31 -0.91 -6.44 16.53
C ARG A 31 -2.23 -5.75 16.19
N GLU A 32 -2.54 -4.66 16.88
CA GLU A 32 -3.75 -3.86 16.61
C GLU A 32 -3.73 -3.29 15.21
N MET A 33 -2.58 -2.76 14.76
CA MET A 33 -2.42 -2.26 13.39
C MET A 33 -2.55 -3.37 12.34
N GLY A 34 -2.12 -4.60 12.65
CA GLY A 34 -2.35 -5.75 11.78
C GLY A 34 -3.85 -6.02 11.58
N VAL A 35 -4.65 -5.93 12.65
CA VAL A 35 -6.10 -6.06 12.59
C VAL A 35 -6.72 -4.91 11.78
N VAL A 36 -6.32 -3.68 12.06
CA VAL A 36 -6.78 -2.50 11.31
C VAL A 36 -6.44 -2.64 9.81
N PHE A 37 -5.24 -3.12 9.49
CA PHE A 37 -4.84 -3.37 8.10
C PHE A 37 -5.74 -4.41 7.42
N ALA A 38 -6.04 -5.52 8.09
CA ALA A 38 -6.94 -6.55 7.56
C ALA A 38 -8.37 -6.03 7.35
N ILE A 39 -8.89 -5.25 8.31
CA ILE A 39 -10.21 -4.62 8.20
C ILE A 39 -10.22 -3.61 7.04
N SER A 40 -9.20 -2.77 6.93
CA SER A 40 -9.07 -1.78 5.85
C SER A 40 -9.02 -2.46 4.48
N LEU A 41 -8.24 -3.53 4.35
CA LEU A 41 -8.13 -4.30 3.11
C LEU A 41 -9.47 -4.95 2.73
N SER A 42 -10.21 -5.45 3.72
CA SER A 42 -11.54 -6.03 3.53
C SER A 42 -12.56 -4.96 3.11
N ALA A 43 -12.53 -3.80 3.74
CA ALA A 43 -13.39 -2.66 3.39
C ALA A 43 -13.10 -2.15 1.97
N ILE A 44 -11.82 -2.03 1.60
CA ILE A 44 -11.40 -1.68 0.25
C ILE A 44 -11.90 -2.71 -0.76
N PHE A 45 -11.75 -4.01 -0.46
CA PHE A 45 -12.25 -5.07 -1.33
C PHE A 45 -13.77 -5.00 -1.53
N LEU A 46 -14.52 -4.79 -0.45
CA LEU A 46 -15.97 -4.64 -0.51
C LEU A 46 -16.36 -3.42 -1.34
N ALA A 47 -15.71 -2.28 -1.14
CA ALA A 47 -15.95 -1.08 -1.93
C ALA A 47 -15.69 -1.31 -3.42
N MET A 48 -14.64 -2.07 -3.76
CA MET A 48 -14.32 -2.43 -5.15
C MET A 48 -15.37 -3.37 -5.75
N VAL A 49 -15.87 -4.35 -4.98
CA VAL A 49 -16.93 -5.24 -5.45
C VAL A 49 -18.21 -4.46 -5.74
N LEU A 50 -18.56 -3.49 -4.89
CA LEU A 50 -19.69 -2.60 -5.11
C LEU A 50 -19.50 -1.70 -6.33
N GLN A 51 -18.28 -1.17 -6.53
CA GLN A 51 -17.95 -0.29 -7.66
C GLN A 51 -18.01 -1.02 -9.00
N PHE A 52 -17.39 -2.19 -9.09
CA PHE A 52 -17.30 -2.93 -10.37
C PHE A 52 -18.47 -3.88 -10.61
N GLY A 53 -19.33 -4.13 -9.63
CA GLY A 53 -20.41 -5.10 -9.72
C GLY A 53 -19.95 -6.53 -10.02
N SER A 54 -18.66 -6.83 -9.87
CA SER A 54 -18.04 -8.11 -10.20
C SER A 54 -16.90 -8.45 -9.27
N VAL A 55 -17.02 -9.59 -8.58
CA VAL A 55 -15.97 -10.12 -7.71
C VAL A 55 -14.69 -10.44 -8.49
N ALA A 56 -14.82 -10.98 -9.71
CA ALA A 56 -13.66 -11.33 -10.54
C ALA A 56 -12.81 -10.12 -10.90
N LYS A 57 -13.44 -9.00 -11.26
CA LYS A 57 -12.75 -7.73 -11.55
C LYS A 57 -12.06 -7.19 -10.31
N SER A 58 -12.74 -7.19 -9.17
CA SER A 58 -12.21 -6.71 -7.89
C SER A 58 -11.00 -7.54 -7.44
N VAL A 59 -11.04 -8.86 -7.58
CA VAL A 59 -9.89 -9.75 -7.29
C VAL A 59 -8.71 -9.44 -8.21
N SER A 60 -8.97 -9.25 -9.51
CA SER A 60 -7.90 -8.93 -10.48
C SER A 60 -7.15 -7.65 -10.10
N VAL A 61 -7.88 -6.64 -9.65
CA VAL A 61 -7.31 -5.37 -9.19
C VAL A 61 -6.60 -5.55 -7.85
N MET A 62 -7.17 -6.32 -6.93
CA MET A 62 -6.60 -6.55 -5.60
C MET A 62 -5.22 -7.23 -5.66
N ILE A 63 -4.95 -8.04 -6.69
CA ILE A 63 -3.64 -8.67 -6.93
C ILE A 63 -2.53 -7.62 -7.15
N THR A 64 -2.87 -6.42 -7.60
CA THR A 64 -1.89 -5.34 -7.78
C THR A 64 -1.49 -4.64 -6.47
N VAL A 65 -2.28 -4.73 -5.42
CA VAL A 65 -1.97 -4.10 -4.11
C VAL A 65 -0.67 -4.63 -3.49
N PRO A 66 -0.41 -5.95 -3.45
CA PRO A 66 0.87 -6.48 -2.97
C PRO A 66 2.11 -5.93 -3.68
N LEU A 67 2.00 -5.56 -4.95
CA LEU A 67 3.11 -4.93 -5.66
C LEU A 67 3.45 -3.53 -5.10
N GLY A 68 2.43 -2.79 -4.64
CA GLY A 68 2.63 -1.53 -3.92
C GLY A 68 3.38 -1.73 -2.59
N VAL A 69 3.09 -2.82 -1.89
CA VAL A 69 3.77 -3.20 -0.64
C VAL A 69 5.26 -3.47 -0.87
N ILE A 70 5.64 -4.09 -2.00
CA ILE A 70 7.05 -4.27 -2.37
C ILE A 70 7.76 -2.92 -2.49
N GLY A 71 7.12 -1.94 -3.14
CA GLY A 71 7.66 -0.58 -3.22
C GLY A 71 7.82 0.09 -1.84
N ALA A 72 6.91 -0.15 -0.92
CA ALA A 72 6.99 0.34 0.45
C ALA A 72 8.19 -0.23 1.22
N PHE A 73 8.44 -1.54 1.10
CA PHE A 73 9.63 -2.16 1.71
C PHE A 73 10.93 -1.62 1.09
N ALA A 74 10.95 -1.38 -0.22
CA ALA A 74 12.08 -0.71 -0.86
C ALA A 74 12.32 0.68 -0.24
N GLY A 75 11.28 1.44 0.08
CA GLY A 75 11.37 2.72 0.77
C GLY A 75 12.04 2.62 2.14
N ILE A 76 11.64 1.64 2.95
CA ILE A 76 12.22 1.39 4.28
C ILE A 76 13.72 1.09 4.17
N ILE A 77 14.11 0.28 3.18
CA ILE A 77 15.50 -0.08 2.93
C ILE A 77 16.33 1.14 2.47
N VAL A 78 15.80 1.91 1.51
CA VAL A 78 16.49 3.09 0.94
C VAL A 78 16.74 4.15 2.01
N PHE A 79 15.75 4.42 2.85
CA PHE A 79 15.86 5.42 3.91
C PHE A 79 16.46 4.87 5.21
N GLN A 80 16.79 3.57 5.24
CA GLN A 80 17.38 2.87 6.40
C GLN A 80 16.58 3.11 7.69
N THR A 81 15.25 3.06 7.59
CA THR A 81 14.33 3.29 8.70
C THR A 81 13.89 1.97 9.33
N ASN A 82 13.51 2.01 10.62
CA ASN A 82 13.01 0.85 11.31
C ASN A 82 11.55 0.55 10.92
N PHE A 83 11.24 -0.75 10.80
CA PHE A 83 9.86 -1.19 10.60
C PHE A 83 9.12 -1.15 11.93
N GLY A 84 8.36 -0.09 12.15
CA GLY A 84 7.59 0.15 13.37
C GLY A 84 6.17 0.60 13.07
N PHE A 85 5.48 1.10 14.10
CA PHE A 85 4.11 1.59 14.02
C PHE A 85 3.89 2.59 12.87
N MET A 86 4.78 3.58 12.70
CA MET A 86 4.67 4.58 11.65
C MET A 86 4.86 4.00 10.23
N ALA A 87 5.69 2.97 10.07
CA ALA A 87 5.82 2.27 8.79
C ALA A 87 4.55 1.49 8.44
N LEU A 88 3.92 0.82 9.43
CA LEU A 88 2.64 0.15 9.23
C LEU A 88 1.52 1.12 8.88
N LEU A 89 1.44 2.27 9.56
CA LEU A 89 0.49 3.33 9.22
C LEU A 89 0.70 3.82 7.79
N GLY A 90 1.96 3.98 7.39
CA GLY A 90 2.33 4.30 6.00
C GLY A 90 1.86 3.25 5.00
N LEU A 91 2.00 1.96 5.32
CA LEU A 91 1.53 0.86 4.48
C LEU A 91 0.01 0.87 4.28
N VAL A 92 -0.76 1.04 5.36
CA VAL A 92 -2.24 1.12 5.28
C VAL A 92 -2.67 2.28 4.39
N SER A 93 -2.09 3.44 4.61
CA SER A 93 -2.39 4.64 3.83
C SER A 93 -1.96 4.49 2.36
N LEU A 94 -0.77 3.92 2.12
CA LEU A 94 -0.29 3.64 0.76
C LEU A 94 -1.21 2.69 0.00
N ALA A 95 -1.68 1.61 0.67
CA ALA A 95 -2.61 0.66 0.06
C ALA A 95 -3.90 1.37 -0.43
N GLY A 96 -4.46 2.25 0.39
CA GLY A 96 -5.63 3.05 0.02
C GLY A 96 -5.38 3.96 -1.18
N LEU A 97 -4.22 4.65 -1.21
CA LEU A 97 -3.85 5.51 -2.33
C LEU A 97 -3.65 4.73 -3.64
N VAL A 98 -2.96 3.61 -3.58
CA VAL A 98 -2.72 2.74 -4.74
C VAL A 98 -4.03 2.23 -5.31
N VAL A 99 -4.93 1.74 -4.46
CA VAL A 99 -6.25 1.26 -4.88
C VAL A 99 -7.07 2.36 -5.52
N SER A 100 -7.05 3.58 -4.97
CA SER A 100 -7.74 4.73 -5.57
C SER A 100 -7.29 5.00 -7.01
N HIS A 101 -5.98 4.96 -7.27
CA HIS A 101 -5.45 5.12 -8.64
C HIS A 101 -5.87 3.99 -9.57
N ILE A 102 -5.92 2.76 -9.06
CA ILE A 102 -6.31 1.58 -9.83
C ILE A 102 -7.80 1.63 -10.20
N ILE A 103 -8.68 2.01 -9.25
CA ILE A 103 -10.13 2.16 -9.50
C ILE A 103 -10.37 3.13 -10.64
N VAL A 104 -9.77 4.33 -10.55
CA VAL A 104 -9.95 5.37 -11.57
C VAL A 104 -9.46 4.92 -12.96
N LEU A 105 -8.37 4.17 -13.02
CA LEU A 105 -7.86 3.63 -14.29
C LEU A 105 -8.77 2.53 -14.84
N SER A 106 -9.25 1.64 -13.99
CA SER A 106 -10.14 0.55 -14.37
C SER A 106 -11.50 1.04 -14.86
N ASP A 107 -12.08 2.03 -14.17
CA ASP A 107 -13.33 2.66 -14.59
C ASP A 107 -13.22 3.26 -16.00
N TYR A 108 -12.13 3.93 -16.28
CA TYR A 108 -11.90 4.52 -17.60
C TYR A 108 -11.72 3.47 -18.71
N ILE A 109 -11.10 2.33 -18.38
CA ILE A 109 -11.01 1.18 -19.31
C ILE A 109 -12.40 0.67 -19.64
N GLU A 110 -13.27 0.50 -18.64
CA GLU A 110 -14.64 0.01 -18.85
C GLU A 110 -15.50 1.00 -19.61
N GLU A 111 -15.39 2.28 -19.32
CA GLU A 111 -16.07 3.35 -20.05
C GLU A 111 -15.66 3.34 -21.54
N SER A 112 -14.36 3.22 -21.81
CA SER A 112 -13.85 3.14 -23.18
C SER A 112 -14.33 1.88 -23.92
N ARG A 113 -14.45 0.76 -23.22
CA ARG A 113 -15.04 -0.48 -23.77
C ARG A 113 -16.53 -0.36 -24.03
N ALA A 114 -17.28 0.27 -23.14
CA ALA A 114 -18.71 0.54 -23.31
C ALA A 114 -18.96 1.46 -24.51
N ALA A 115 -18.03 2.36 -24.82
CA ALA A 115 -18.05 3.20 -26.03
C ALA A 115 -17.71 2.42 -27.33
N GLY A 116 -17.49 1.10 -27.27
CA GLY A 116 -17.22 0.24 -28.44
C GLY A 116 -15.75 0.12 -28.83
N MET A 117 -14.81 0.61 -28.02
CA MET A 117 -13.39 0.44 -28.31
C MET A 117 -12.93 -1.00 -28.13
N PRO A 118 -12.09 -1.55 -29.06
CA PRO A 118 -11.44 -2.84 -28.86
C PRO A 118 -10.60 -2.82 -27.57
N LEU A 119 -10.56 -3.96 -26.83
CA LEU A 119 -9.90 -4.07 -25.54
C LEU A 119 -8.48 -3.48 -25.50
N ARG A 120 -7.65 -3.85 -26.48
CA ARG A 120 -6.26 -3.37 -26.56
C ARG A 120 -6.16 -1.86 -26.74
N GLN A 121 -7.03 -1.27 -27.56
CA GLN A 121 -7.07 0.18 -27.76
C GLN A 121 -7.59 0.90 -26.50
N ALA A 122 -8.62 0.36 -25.85
CA ALA A 122 -9.14 0.90 -24.60
C ALA A 122 -8.09 0.92 -23.50
N LEU A 123 -7.29 -0.15 -23.35
CA LEU A 123 -6.20 -0.23 -22.38
C LEU A 123 -5.09 0.82 -22.62
N VAL A 124 -4.63 0.93 -23.87
CA VAL A 124 -3.59 1.91 -24.21
C VAL A 124 -4.12 3.33 -24.07
N HIS A 125 -5.33 3.59 -24.53
CA HIS A 125 -5.98 4.90 -24.44
C HIS A 125 -6.18 5.31 -22.97
N ALA A 126 -6.69 4.40 -22.13
CA ALA A 126 -6.88 4.65 -20.72
C ALA A 126 -5.53 4.94 -20.00
N GLY A 127 -4.49 4.17 -20.31
CA GLY A 127 -3.15 4.39 -19.78
C GLY A 127 -2.61 5.78 -20.13
N LEU A 128 -2.71 6.19 -21.39
CA LEU A 128 -2.21 7.49 -21.85
C LEU A 128 -3.00 8.68 -21.26
N VAL A 129 -4.33 8.59 -21.23
CA VAL A 129 -5.17 9.67 -20.70
C VAL A 129 -5.00 9.83 -19.19
N ARG A 130 -4.88 8.72 -18.46
CA ARG A 130 -4.76 8.74 -17.00
C ARG A 130 -3.33 8.92 -16.49
N LEU A 131 -2.32 8.75 -17.34
CA LEU A 131 -0.92 8.95 -16.99
C LEU A 131 -0.68 10.35 -16.39
N ARG A 132 -1.15 11.39 -17.09
CA ARG A 132 -0.91 12.78 -16.69
C ARG A 132 -1.52 13.13 -15.32
N PRO A 133 -2.82 12.92 -15.04
CA PRO A 133 -3.38 13.21 -13.72
C PRO A 133 -2.75 12.38 -12.60
N VAL A 134 -2.44 11.10 -12.84
CA VAL A 134 -1.81 10.24 -11.83
C VAL A 134 -0.40 10.72 -11.49
N ILE A 135 0.41 11.07 -12.49
CA ILE A 135 1.76 11.61 -12.22
C ILE A 135 1.68 12.92 -11.44
N VAL A 136 0.75 13.81 -11.77
CA VAL A 136 0.59 15.09 -11.07
C VAL A 136 0.21 14.87 -9.60
N THR A 137 -0.74 13.98 -9.31
CA THR A 137 -1.16 13.67 -7.92
C THR A 137 -0.03 13.02 -7.12
N VAL A 138 0.71 12.10 -7.72
CA VAL A 138 1.87 11.45 -7.07
C VAL A 138 2.98 12.44 -6.80
N LEU A 139 3.33 13.28 -7.76
CA LEU A 139 4.34 14.32 -7.57
C LEU A 139 3.92 15.32 -6.49
N ALA A 140 2.65 15.74 -6.48
CA ALA A 140 2.12 16.63 -5.45
C ALA A 140 2.23 15.99 -4.04
N ALA A 141 1.86 14.71 -3.90
CA ALA A 141 1.96 13.98 -2.65
C ALA A 141 3.43 13.82 -2.21
N VAL A 142 4.32 13.43 -3.11
CA VAL A 142 5.76 13.29 -2.83
C VAL A 142 6.36 14.63 -2.43
N CYS A 143 6.13 15.70 -3.20
CA CYS A 143 6.63 17.04 -2.87
C CYS A 143 6.10 17.54 -1.53
N GLY A 144 4.82 17.26 -1.22
CA GLY A 144 4.22 17.63 0.08
C GLY A 144 4.84 16.88 1.26
N LEU A 145 5.37 15.67 1.04
CA LEU A 145 6.02 14.87 2.09
C LEU A 145 7.51 15.19 2.27
N ILE A 146 8.18 15.83 1.30
CA ILE A 146 9.60 16.18 1.40
C ILE A 146 9.92 16.99 2.67
N PRO A 147 9.20 18.09 3.01
CA PRO A 147 9.51 18.84 4.21
C PRO A 147 9.35 18.01 5.49
N LEU A 148 8.37 17.11 5.53
CA LEU A 148 8.17 16.20 6.65
C LEU A 148 9.29 15.15 6.73
N ALA A 149 9.78 14.65 5.58
CA ALA A 149 10.89 13.71 5.53
C ALA A 149 12.20 14.32 6.03
N LEU A 150 12.42 15.63 5.79
CA LEU A 150 13.64 16.34 6.16
C LEU A 150 13.62 16.85 7.62
N HIS A 151 12.47 17.33 8.08
CA HIS A 151 12.35 18.04 9.36
C HIS A 151 11.43 17.35 10.38
N GLY A 152 10.72 16.26 10.00
CA GLY A 152 9.75 15.59 10.87
C GLY A 152 10.34 14.73 11.99
N GLY A 153 11.67 14.61 12.07
CA GLY A 153 12.34 13.81 13.08
C GLY A 153 12.22 12.29 12.82
N GLU A 154 12.79 11.49 13.73
CA GLU A 154 12.88 10.04 13.56
C GLU A 154 11.53 9.33 13.54
N LEU A 155 10.53 9.89 14.22
CA LEU A 155 9.18 9.34 14.28
C LEU A 155 8.48 9.28 12.91
N TRP A 156 8.60 10.34 12.10
CA TRP A 156 7.90 10.48 10.83
C TRP A 156 8.68 9.91 9.63
N ARG A 157 9.98 9.67 9.80
CA ARG A 157 10.85 9.13 8.72
C ARG A 157 10.33 7.82 8.13
N PRO A 158 9.91 6.80 8.91
CA PRO A 158 9.42 5.55 8.33
C PRO A 158 8.15 5.73 7.50
N LEU A 159 7.22 6.57 7.95
CA LEU A 159 5.98 6.87 7.23
C LEU A 159 6.27 7.56 5.90
N THR A 160 7.12 8.60 5.91
CA THR A 160 7.47 9.35 4.69
C THR A 160 8.27 8.50 3.71
N ALA A 161 9.16 7.64 4.19
CA ALA A 161 9.94 6.71 3.37
C ALA A 161 9.01 5.73 2.61
N VAL A 162 8.05 5.13 3.32
CA VAL A 162 7.03 4.24 2.72
C VAL A 162 6.22 4.96 1.66
N HIS A 163 5.79 6.20 1.94
CA HIS A 163 4.98 6.96 0.98
C HIS A 163 5.77 7.43 -0.23
N ILE A 164 6.94 8.06 -0.04
CA ILE A 164 7.71 8.65 -1.14
C ILE A 164 8.15 7.56 -2.12
N VAL A 165 8.81 6.53 -1.63
CA VAL A 165 9.33 5.45 -2.49
C VAL A 165 8.21 4.50 -2.87
N GLY A 166 7.37 4.11 -1.90
CA GLY A 166 6.28 3.16 -2.11
C GLY A 166 5.27 3.68 -3.13
N LEU A 167 4.81 4.93 -2.99
CA LEU A 167 3.85 5.51 -3.93
C LEU A 167 4.43 5.67 -5.33
N THR A 168 5.69 6.12 -5.44
CA THR A 168 6.37 6.25 -6.73
C THR A 168 6.52 4.90 -7.42
N CYS A 169 7.06 3.89 -6.72
CA CYS A 169 7.20 2.55 -7.26
C CYS A 169 5.85 1.90 -7.59
N ALA A 170 4.89 1.98 -6.67
CA ALA A 170 3.56 1.43 -6.88
C ALA A 170 2.87 2.02 -8.11
N THR A 171 2.98 3.33 -8.30
CA THR A 171 2.38 4.02 -9.44
C THR A 171 3.00 3.57 -10.76
N LEU A 172 4.34 3.52 -10.84
CA LEU A 172 5.03 3.04 -12.03
C LEU A 172 4.67 1.59 -12.37
N ILE A 173 4.67 0.73 -11.34
CA ILE A 173 4.31 -0.68 -11.50
C ILE A 173 2.85 -0.81 -11.93
N THR A 174 1.93 -0.09 -11.29
CA THR A 174 0.49 -0.18 -11.60
C THR A 174 0.18 0.27 -13.01
N LEU A 175 0.79 1.34 -13.50
CA LEU A 175 0.60 1.83 -14.86
C LEU A 175 0.98 0.79 -15.94
N VAL A 176 1.97 -0.06 -15.65
CA VAL A 176 2.41 -1.11 -16.56
C VAL A 176 1.68 -2.44 -16.31
N VAL A 177 1.57 -2.82 -15.06
CA VAL A 177 1.10 -4.14 -14.66
C VAL A 177 -0.41 -4.27 -14.78
N LEU A 178 -1.18 -3.22 -14.45
CA LEU A 178 -2.64 -3.28 -14.52
C LEU A 178 -3.16 -3.56 -15.93
N PRO A 179 -2.72 -2.87 -17.01
CA PRO A 179 -3.13 -3.21 -18.38
C PRO A 179 -2.79 -4.64 -18.77
N VAL A 180 -1.63 -5.13 -18.34
CA VAL A 180 -1.18 -6.50 -18.65
C VAL A 180 -2.05 -7.53 -17.93
N PHE A 181 -2.32 -7.34 -16.63
CA PHE A 181 -3.21 -8.22 -15.88
C PHE A 181 -4.64 -8.21 -16.44
N TYR A 182 -5.15 -7.03 -16.78
CA TYR A 182 -6.48 -6.89 -17.37
C TYR A 182 -6.60 -7.63 -18.71
N LEU A 183 -5.56 -7.57 -19.55
CA LEU A 183 -5.46 -8.36 -20.78
C LEU A 183 -5.50 -9.87 -20.51
N ILE A 184 -4.70 -10.35 -19.56
CA ILE A 184 -4.63 -11.77 -19.20
C ILE A 184 -5.98 -12.27 -18.71
N PHE A 185 -6.65 -11.52 -17.84
CA PHE A 185 -7.96 -11.90 -17.28
C PHE A 185 -9.07 -11.88 -18.33
N CYS A 186 -9.06 -10.91 -19.26
CA CYS A 186 -10.04 -10.84 -20.32
C CYS A 186 -9.80 -11.87 -21.44
N GLU A 187 -8.56 -11.98 -21.95
CA GLU A 187 -8.25 -12.81 -23.12
C GLU A 187 -8.02 -14.30 -22.77
N LYS A 188 -7.28 -14.59 -21.68
CA LYS A 188 -6.93 -15.98 -21.33
C LYS A 188 -7.93 -16.66 -20.40
N LEU A 189 -8.37 -15.99 -19.37
CA LEU A 189 -9.28 -16.61 -18.39
C LEU A 189 -10.77 -16.40 -18.72
N LYS A 190 -11.12 -15.48 -19.63
CA LYS A 190 -12.52 -15.13 -19.95
C LYS A 190 -13.38 -14.84 -18.71
N TRP A 191 -12.74 -14.43 -17.62
CA TRP A 191 -13.39 -14.14 -16.33
C TRP A 191 -14.13 -12.80 -16.34
N ILE A 192 -13.70 -11.91 -17.24
CA ILE A 192 -14.28 -10.58 -17.38
C ILE A 192 -14.92 -10.53 -18.77
N LYS A 193 -16.24 -10.60 -18.83
CA LYS A 193 -17.04 -10.39 -20.04
C LYS A 193 -17.33 -8.91 -20.24
#